data_7d50c3fa030eeb4541046fc17613fd3f
#
_entry.id   7d50c3fa030eeb4541046fc17613fd3f
#
_cell.length_a   1.000
_cell.length_b   1.000
_cell.length_c   1.000
_cell.angle_alpha   90.00
_cell.angle_beta   90.00
_cell.angle_gamma   90.00
#
_symmetry.space_group_name_H-M   'P 1'
#
loop_
_entity.id
_entity.type
_entity.pdbx_description
1 polymer ?
#
loop_
_entity_poly.entity_id
_entity_poly.type
_entity_poly.pdbx_seq_one_letter_code
_entity_poly.pdbx_strand_id
1 'polypeptide(L)'
;MKYVIDTNALRTFFRFYYRQVTPELYDNLDKMIKNSELISVKEVYNEMERQHQRDSDILKELKNIKHIFLEPTNEEEINIVQDIYKNINFRNNIKEKNILNGRPVADAFLVAKAKIENAVLITSEKFSPNAAKIPNMCEKYDVKYINYEQFLIILKNY
;
A
#
# COMPACT_ATOMS: atom_id res chain seq x y z
N MET A 1 -10.06 7.82 10.87
CA MET A 1 -8.94 6.84 11.02
C MET A 1 -8.14 6.85 9.72
N LYS A 2 -6.81 6.79 9.79
CA LYS A 2 -5.97 6.83 8.58
C LYS A 2 -5.56 5.43 8.14
N TYR A 3 -5.53 5.20 6.84
CA TYR A 3 -5.16 3.93 6.20
C TYR A 3 -4.05 4.14 5.19
N VAL A 4 -3.13 3.16 5.13
CA VAL A 4 -2.09 3.07 4.09
C VAL A 4 -2.37 1.83 3.25
N ILE A 5 -2.52 1.98 1.94
CA ILE A 5 -2.90 0.87 1.05
C ILE A 5 -1.73 0.36 0.23
N ASP A 6 -1.56 -0.97 0.18
CA ASP A 6 -0.52 -1.64 -0.62
C ASP A 6 -0.90 -1.76 -2.11
N THR A 7 0.10 -2.10 -2.92
CA THR A 7 -0.04 -2.27 -4.37
C THR A 7 -1.10 -3.31 -4.72
N ASN A 8 -1.08 -4.47 -4.07
CA ASN A 8 -1.98 -5.57 -4.40
C ASN A 8 -3.43 -5.26 -4.06
N ALA A 9 -3.68 -4.66 -2.90
CA ALA A 9 -5.02 -4.27 -2.49
C ALA A 9 -5.60 -3.20 -3.42
N LEU A 10 -4.82 -2.16 -3.75
CA LEU A 10 -5.26 -1.10 -4.66
C LEU A 10 -5.49 -1.62 -6.08
N ARG A 11 -4.58 -2.46 -6.59
CA ARG A 11 -4.72 -3.10 -7.89
C ARG A 11 -5.97 -3.96 -7.98
N THR A 12 -6.25 -4.74 -6.93
CA THR A 12 -7.44 -5.59 -6.85
C THR A 12 -8.70 -4.74 -6.90
N PHE A 13 -8.73 -3.61 -6.19
CA PHE A 13 -9.86 -2.69 -6.24
C PHE A 13 -10.12 -2.19 -7.66
N PHE A 14 -9.13 -1.61 -8.33
CA PHE A 14 -9.29 -1.08 -9.68
C PHE A 14 -9.57 -2.15 -10.74
N ARG A 15 -9.16 -3.38 -10.51
CA ARG A 15 -9.38 -4.49 -11.44
C ARG A 15 -10.80 -5.05 -11.38
N PHE A 16 -11.40 -5.10 -10.21
CA PHE A 16 -12.70 -5.74 -10.00
C PHE A 16 -13.86 -4.76 -9.83
N TYR A 17 -13.60 -3.50 -9.55
CA TYR A 17 -14.63 -2.49 -9.41
C TYR A 17 -14.44 -1.38 -10.44
N TYR A 18 -15.53 -1.06 -11.12
CA TYR A 18 -15.55 -0.01 -12.14
C TYR A 18 -16.44 1.13 -11.66
N ARG A 19 -15.97 2.38 -11.80
CA ARG A 19 -16.68 3.59 -11.35
C ARG A 19 -18.12 3.66 -11.89
N GLN A 20 -18.32 3.20 -13.11
CA GLN A 20 -19.66 3.21 -13.74
C GLN A 20 -20.60 2.10 -13.23
N VAL A 21 -20.03 1.01 -12.70
CA VAL A 21 -20.80 -0.16 -12.23
C VAL A 21 -21.01 -0.13 -10.73
N THR A 22 -20.03 0.39 -9.99
CA THR A 22 -20.06 0.50 -8.52
C THR A 22 -19.78 1.94 -8.07
N PRO A 23 -20.60 2.92 -8.47
CA PRO A 23 -20.32 4.33 -8.17
C PRO A 23 -20.27 4.62 -6.67
N GLU A 24 -21.09 3.97 -5.86
CA GLU A 24 -21.10 4.18 -4.40
C GLU A 24 -19.77 3.84 -3.74
N LEU A 25 -19.11 2.76 -4.16
CA LEU A 25 -17.78 2.40 -3.63
C LEU A 25 -16.72 3.44 -4.02
N TYR A 26 -16.80 3.96 -5.25
CA TYR A 26 -15.90 5.01 -5.69
C TYR A 26 -16.17 6.36 -5.01
N ASP A 27 -17.43 6.70 -4.77
CA ASP A 27 -17.78 7.90 -4.02
C ASP A 27 -17.23 7.85 -2.59
N ASN A 28 -17.29 6.69 -1.94
CA ASN A 28 -16.74 6.50 -0.62
C ASN A 28 -15.19 6.51 -0.65
N LEU A 29 -14.57 5.89 -1.66
CA LEU A 29 -13.13 5.98 -1.86
C LEU A 29 -12.66 7.42 -2.04
N ASP A 30 -13.35 8.17 -2.90
CA ASP A 30 -13.05 9.59 -3.16
C ASP A 30 -13.22 10.44 -1.90
N LYS A 31 -14.24 10.15 -1.05
CA LYS A 31 -14.41 10.81 0.26
C LYS A 31 -13.26 10.50 1.22
N MET A 32 -12.86 9.22 1.35
CA MET A 32 -11.71 8.84 2.18
C MET A 32 -10.43 9.55 1.74
N ILE A 33 -10.21 9.64 0.43
CA ILE A 33 -9.05 10.33 -0.15
C ILE A 33 -9.14 11.84 0.14
N LYS A 34 -10.28 12.47 -0.11
CA LYS A 34 -10.51 13.89 0.16
C LYS A 34 -10.29 14.25 1.63
N ASN A 35 -10.66 13.37 2.53
CA ASN A 35 -10.47 13.54 3.96
C ASN A 35 -9.03 13.20 4.44
N SER A 36 -8.14 12.86 3.52
CA SER A 36 -6.78 12.41 3.83
C SER A 36 -6.72 11.18 4.74
N GLU A 37 -7.75 10.34 4.69
CA GLU A 37 -7.85 9.11 5.45
C GLU A 37 -7.28 7.90 4.70
N LEU A 38 -7.17 7.96 3.37
CA LEU A 38 -6.50 6.94 2.56
C LEU A 38 -5.27 7.54 1.88
N ILE A 39 -4.12 6.98 2.18
CA ILE A 39 -2.81 7.35 1.62
C ILE A 39 -2.05 6.12 1.15
N SER A 40 -0.97 6.32 0.44
CA SER A 40 -0.02 5.29 0.05
C SER A 40 1.38 5.90 -0.09
N VAL A 41 2.31 5.14 -0.68
CA VAL A 41 3.69 5.59 -0.90
C VAL A 41 4.02 5.66 -2.39
N LYS A 42 4.98 6.50 -2.74
CA LYS A 42 5.44 6.72 -4.13
C LYS A 42 5.84 5.41 -4.82
N GLU A 43 6.43 4.49 -4.09
CA GLU A 43 6.84 3.17 -4.59
C GLU A 43 5.65 2.36 -5.11
N VAL A 44 4.49 2.45 -4.45
CA VAL A 44 3.23 1.84 -4.92
C VAL A 44 2.77 2.46 -6.24
N TYR A 45 2.82 3.79 -6.36
CA TYR A 45 2.50 4.46 -7.62
C TYR A 45 3.38 3.94 -8.77
N ASN A 46 4.69 3.88 -8.54
CA ASN A 46 5.65 3.42 -9.54
C ASN A 46 5.43 1.96 -9.94
N GLU A 47 5.12 1.09 -8.97
CA GLU A 47 4.78 -0.31 -9.26
C GLU A 47 3.49 -0.43 -10.08
N MET A 48 2.44 0.28 -9.68
CA MET A 48 1.16 0.28 -10.39
C MET A 48 1.30 0.80 -11.81
N GLU A 49 1.99 1.92 -12.01
CA GLU A 49 2.21 2.51 -13.34
C GLU A 49 2.97 1.54 -14.24
N ARG A 50 4.00 0.87 -13.74
CA ARG A 50 4.77 -0.11 -14.48
C ARG A 50 3.97 -1.36 -14.84
N GLN A 51 3.17 -1.88 -13.90
CA GLN A 51 2.40 -3.10 -14.08
C GLN A 51 1.21 -2.93 -15.04
N HIS A 52 0.71 -1.71 -15.20
CA HIS A 52 -0.51 -1.41 -15.95
C HIS A 52 -0.28 -0.48 -17.15
N GLN A 53 0.90 -0.51 -17.75
CA GLN A 53 1.25 0.36 -18.91
C GLN A 53 0.29 0.23 -20.10
N ARG A 54 -0.39 -0.92 -20.22
CA ARG A 54 -1.36 -1.20 -21.30
C ARG A 54 -2.82 -1.07 -20.87
N ASP A 55 -3.07 -0.72 -19.62
CA ASP A 55 -4.42 -0.56 -19.07
C ASP A 55 -4.71 0.93 -18.83
N SER A 56 -5.33 1.57 -19.85
CA SER A 56 -5.63 2.99 -19.81
C SER A 56 -6.62 3.39 -18.71
N ASP A 57 -7.53 2.51 -18.32
CA ASP A 57 -8.55 2.80 -17.29
C ASP A 57 -7.92 2.82 -15.91
N ILE A 58 -7.08 1.83 -15.59
CA ILE A 58 -6.34 1.80 -14.32
C ILE A 58 -5.35 2.97 -14.24
N LEU A 59 -4.63 3.29 -15.32
CA LEU A 59 -3.72 4.44 -15.35
C LEU A 59 -4.45 5.77 -15.14
N LYS A 60 -5.66 5.91 -15.68
CA LYS A 60 -6.48 7.10 -15.47
C LYS A 60 -6.90 7.26 -14.01
N GLU A 61 -7.41 6.20 -13.38
CA GLU A 61 -7.76 6.21 -11.95
C GLU A 61 -6.53 6.48 -11.08
N LEU A 62 -5.40 5.87 -11.40
CA LEU A 62 -4.13 6.07 -10.69
C LEU A 62 -3.66 7.54 -10.76
N LYS A 63 -3.75 8.17 -11.92
CA LYS A 63 -3.40 9.60 -12.10
C LYS A 63 -4.32 10.51 -11.31
N ASN A 64 -5.63 10.21 -11.25
CA ASN A 64 -6.60 10.99 -10.50
C ASN A 64 -6.29 11.05 -9.00
N ILE A 65 -5.73 9.98 -8.45
CA ILE A 65 -5.38 9.87 -7.04
C ILE A 65 -3.87 10.02 -6.77
N LYS A 66 -3.09 10.52 -7.72
CA LYS A 66 -1.62 10.62 -7.60
C LYS A 66 -1.15 11.30 -6.31
N HIS A 67 -1.91 12.24 -5.80
CA HIS A 67 -1.58 13.03 -4.61
C HIS A 67 -1.57 12.24 -3.30
N ILE A 68 -2.16 11.02 -3.25
CA ILE A 68 -2.11 10.17 -2.06
C ILE A 68 -0.78 9.41 -1.91
N PHE A 69 0.03 9.34 -2.98
CA PHE A 69 1.29 8.58 -3.00
C PHE A 69 2.43 9.46 -2.51
N LEU A 70 2.76 9.30 -1.24
CA LEU A 70 3.65 10.18 -0.50
C LEU A 70 5.11 9.67 -0.49
N GLU A 71 6.05 10.60 -0.48
CA GLU A 71 7.45 10.33 -0.15
C GLU A 71 7.62 10.26 1.39
N PRO A 72 8.76 9.75 1.89
CA PRO A 72 9.08 9.85 3.30
C PRO A 72 9.04 11.31 3.78
N THR A 73 8.39 11.53 4.93
CA THR A 73 8.14 12.89 5.44
C THR A 73 9.20 13.38 6.43
N ASN A 74 9.95 12.45 7.04
CA ASN A 74 10.96 12.79 8.04
C ASN A 74 12.06 11.71 8.13
N GLU A 75 13.11 12.01 8.91
CA GLU A 75 14.23 11.09 9.12
C GLU A 75 13.82 9.81 9.85
N GLU A 76 12.85 9.87 10.76
CA GLU A 76 12.37 8.71 11.49
C GLU A 76 11.77 7.67 10.54
N GLU A 77 10.98 8.11 9.57
CA GLU A 77 10.43 7.22 8.54
C GLU A 77 11.53 6.56 7.70
N ILE A 78 12.54 7.34 7.29
CA ILE A 78 13.70 6.83 6.54
C ILE A 78 14.48 5.82 7.38
N ASN A 79 14.66 6.08 8.67
CA ASN A 79 15.36 5.18 9.58
C ASN A 79 14.62 3.83 9.73
N ILE A 80 13.30 3.83 9.76
CA ILE A 80 12.51 2.60 9.80
C ILE A 80 12.73 1.78 8.50
N VAL A 81 12.68 2.44 7.34
CA VAL A 81 12.97 1.78 6.06
C VAL A 81 14.36 1.14 6.08
N GLN A 82 15.37 1.88 6.51
CA GLN A 82 16.75 1.38 6.60
C GLN A 82 16.88 0.22 7.60
N ASP A 83 16.19 0.28 8.73
CA ASP A 83 16.18 -0.79 9.73
C ASP A 83 15.56 -2.08 9.17
N ILE A 84 14.48 -1.98 8.43
CA ILE A 84 13.87 -3.12 7.72
C ILE A 84 14.87 -3.74 6.74
N TYR A 85 15.60 -2.93 5.97
CA TYR A 85 16.63 -3.40 5.05
C TYR A 85 17.85 -4.05 5.75
N LYS A 86 18.15 -3.67 6.99
CA LYS A 86 19.22 -4.29 7.80
C LYS A 86 18.81 -5.66 8.34
N ASN A 87 17.52 -5.94 8.49
CA ASN A 87 17.05 -7.26 8.92
C ASN A 87 17.27 -8.29 7.81
N ILE A 88 18.06 -9.33 8.10
CA ILE A 88 18.48 -10.34 7.10
C ILE A 88 17.27 -10.99 6.42
N ASN A 89 16.25 -11.39 7.18
CA ASN A 89 15.06 -12.03 6.62
C ASN A 89 14.31 -11.10 5.68
N PHE A 90 14.08 -9.86 6.10
CA PHE A 90 13.37 -8.88 5.28
C PHE A 90 14.19 -8.45 4.07
N ARG A 91 15.51 -8.26 4.26
CA ARG A 91 16.42 -7.90 3.18
C ARG A 91 16.49 -8.95 2.08
N ASN A 92 16.52 -10.22 2.42
CA ASN A 92 16.56 -11.30 1.44
C ASN A 92 15.29 -11.31 0.57
N ASN A 93 14.11 -11.17 1.17
CA ASN A 93 12.87 -11.08 0.44
C ASN A 93 12.82 -9.83 -0.47
N ILE A 94 13.28 -8.68 0.02
CA ILE A 94 13.36 -7.44 -0.75
C ILE A 94 14.32 -7.60 -1.94
N LYS A 95 15.49 -8.23 -1.72
CA LYS A 95 16.45 -8.50 -2.80
C LYS A 95 15.87 -9.39 -3.89
N GLU A 96 15.19 -10.48 -3.52
CA GLU A 96 14.55 -11.36 -4.49
C GLU A 96 13.49 -10.61 -5.32
N LYS A 97 12.62 -9.85 -4.66
CA LYS A 97 11.62 -9.02 -5.34
C LYS A 97 12.26 -7.97 -6.24
N ASN A 98 13.36 -7.34 -5.80
CA ASN A 98 14.11 -6.36 -6.61
C ASN A 98 14.75 -6.98 -7.84
N ILE A 99 15.32 -8.17 -7.70
CA ILE A 99 15.90 -8.90 -8.84
C ILE A 99 14.82 -9.20 -9.89
N LEU A 100 13.66 -9.65 -9.43
CA LEU A 100 12.53 -9.96 -10.32
C LEU A 100 11.94 -8.71 -10.99
N ASN A 101 11.88 -7.58 -10.28
CA ASN A 101 11.22 -6.36 -10.74
C ASN A 101 12.20 -5.25 -11.16
N GLY A 102 13.50 -5.39 -10.87
CA GLY A 102 14.54 -4.41 -11.18
C GLY A 102 14.39 -3.06 -10.43
N ARG A 103 13.64 -3.00 -9.32
CA ARG A 103 13.36 -1.76 -8.57
C ARG A 103 13.11 -2.00 -7.08
N PRO A 104 13.27 -0.97 -6.21
CA PRO A 104 12.93 -1.06 -4.79
C PRO A 104 11.48 -1.51 -4.58
N VAL A 105 11.26 -2.37 -3.60
CA VAL A 105 9.94 -2.89 -3.22
C VAL A 105 9.26 -1.92 -2.26
N ALA A 106 7.97 -1.71 -2.44
CA ALA A 106 7.19 -0.78 -1.63
C ALA A 106 7.01 -1.20 -0.16
N ASP A 107 7.18 -2.48 0.17
CA ASP A 107 6.81 -3.07 1.46
C ASP A 107 7.39 -2.31 2.67
N ALA A 108 8.70 -2.04 2.65
CA ALA A 108 9.37 -1.32 3.74
C ALA A 108 8.85 0.13 3.90
N PHE A 109 8.60 0.80 2.78
CA PHE A 109 8.06 2.17 2.76
C PHE A 109 6.63 2.23 3.29
N LEU A 110 5.80 1.24 2.95
CA LEU A 110 4.42 1.12 3.44
C LEU A 110 4.36 0.96 4.95
N VAL A 111 5.19 0.06 5.50
CA VAL A 111 5.25 -0.17 6.96
C VAL A 111 5.77 1.06 7.68
N ALA A 112 6.83 1.69 7.16
CA ALA A 112 7.37 2.93 7.73
C ALA A 112 6.33 4.06 7.71
N LYS A 113 5.66 4.28 6.57
CA LYS A 113 4.60 5.27 6.44
C LYS A 113 3.46 5.02 7.43
N ALA A 114 2.97 3.78 7.53
CA ALA A 114 1.91 3.42 8.45
C ALA A 114 2.31 3.66 9.92
N LYS A 115 3.56 3.37 10.29
CA LYS A 115 4.09 3.63 11.65
C LYS A 115 4.09 5.12 11.97
N ILE A 116 4.67 5.94 11.10
CA ILE A 116 4.80 7.40 11.31
C ILE A 116 3.43 8.09 11.33
N GLU A 117 2.52 7.67 10.46
CA GLU A 117 1.18 8.25 10.36
C GLU A 117 0.18 7.68 11.40
N ASN A 118 0.62 6.74 12.25
CA ASN A 118 -0.25 5.98 13.14
C ASN A 118 -1.48 5.42 12.41
N ALA A 119 -1.23 4.86 11.24
CA ALA A 119 -2.25 4.39 10.31
C ALA A 119 -2.37 2.87 10.33
N VAL A 120 -3.50 2.36 9.83
CA VAL A 120 -3.74 0.93 9.60
C VAL A 120 -3.30 0.57 8.18
N LEU A 121 -2.43 -0.41 8.02
CA LEU A 121 -1.97 -0.87 6.71
C LEU A 121 -2.97 -1.86 6.11
N ILE A 122 -3.36 -1.62 4.86
CA ILE A 122 -4.24 -2.50 4.08
C ILE A 122 -3.37 -3.35 3.16
N THR A 123 -3.40 -4.68 3.34
CA THR A 123 -2.62 -5.60 2.53
C THR A 123 -3.40 -6.86 2.16
N SER A 124 -3.12 -7.42 1.00
CA SER A 124 -3.63 -8.72 0.58
C SER A 124 -2.74 -9.88 1.04
N GLU A 125 -1.58 -9.59 1.60
CA GLU A 125 -0.67 -10.61 2.12
C GLU A 125 -1.18 -11.18 3.46
N LYS A 126 -0.89 -12.47 3.69
CA LYS A 126 -1.24 -13.15 4.94
C LYS A 126 0.03 -13.37 5.76
N PHE A 127 -0.11 -13.22 7.09
CA PHE A 127 0.95 -13.60 8.02
C PHE A 127 1.37 -15.06 7.81
N SER A 128 2.67 -15.30 7.87
CA SER A 128 3.24 -16.63 7.85
C SER A 128 4.47 -16.66 8.76
N PRO A 129 4.61 -17.62 9.67
CA PRO A 129 5.75 -17.68 10.58
C PRO A 129 7.08 -17.61 9.83
N ASN A 130 8.02 -16.79 10.34
CA ASN A 130 9.36 -16.59 9.77
C ASN A 130 9.40 -16.05 8.33
N ALA A 131 8.29 -15.56 7.80
CA ALA A 131 8.24 -14.95 6.47
C ALA A 131 8.66 -13.47 6.50
N ALA A 132 9.12 -12.98 5.36
CA ALA A 132 9.46 -11.57 5.15
C ALA A 132 8.35 -10.85 4.37
N LYS A 133 7.13 -10.89 4.90
CA LYS A 133 5.93 -10.30 4.31
C LYS A 133 5.51 -9.03 5.06
N ILE A 134 4.64 -8.24 4.46
CA ILE A 134 4.08 -7.03 5.09
C ILE A 134 3.51 -7.31 6.48
N PRO A 135 2.64 -8.33 6.72
CA PRO A 135 2.15 -8.63 8.06
C PRO A 135 3.25 -8.91 9.08
N ASN A 136 4.31 -9.61 8.68
CA ASN A 136 5.45 -9.91 9.55
C ASN A 136 6.22 -8.64 9.94
N MET A 137 6.42 -7.73 8.99
CA MET A 137 7.03 -6.42 9.24
C MET A 137 6.14 -5.57 10.15
N CYS A 138 4.82 -5.56 9.91
CA CYS A 138 3.85 -4.84 10.73
C CYS A 138 3.90 -5.29 12.20
N GLU A 139 3.94 -6.59 12.45
CA GLU A 139 4.06 -7.11 13.82
C GLU A 139 5.35 -6.68 14.50
N LYS A 140 6.48 -6.72 13.79
CA LYS A 140 7.77 -6.29 14.33
C LYS A 140 7.78 -4.80 14.70
N TYR A 141 7.12 -3.95 13.92
CA TYR A 141 7.11 -2.50 14.13
C TYR A 141 5.86 -1.99 14.85
N ASP A 142 5.03 -2.91 15.37
CA ASP A 142 3.78 -2.56 16.04
C ASP A 142 2.89 -1.66 15.18
N VAL A 143 2.67 -2.09 13.93
CA VAL A 143 1.77 -1.47 12.97
C VAL A 143 0.52 -2.33 12.84
N LYS A 144 -0.65 -1.73 12.99
CA LYS A 144 -1.92 -2.42 12.74
C LYS A 144 -2.11 -2.65 11.24
N TYR A 145 -2.65 -3.81 10.89
CA TYR A 145 -2.97 -4.11 9.50
C TYR A 145 -4.32 -4.83 9.38
N ILE A 146 -4.94 -4.68 8.23
CA ILE A 146 -6.18 -5.35 7.85
C ILE A 146 -6.04 -5.96 6.47
N ASN A 147 -6.86 -6.97 6.19
CA ASN A 147 -6.91 -7.56 4.86
C ASN A 147 -7.83 -6.76 3.92
N TYR A 148 -7.78 -7.12 2.64
CA TYR A 148 -8.56 -6.46 1.60
C TYR A 148 -10.08 -6.56 1.81
N GLU A 149 -10.59 -7.71 2.29
CA GLU A 149 -12.03 -7.89 2.56
C GLU A 149 -12.51 -6.97 3.68
N GLN A 150 -11.73 -6.84 4.75
CA GLN A 150 -12.00 -5.91 5.84
C GLN A 150 -12.01 -4.47 5.34
N PHE A 151 -11.09 -4.12 4.45
CA PHE A 151 -11.09 -2.80 3.82
C PHE A 151 -12.36 -2.55 3.00
N LEU A 152 -12.82 -3.51 2.20
CA LEU A 152 -14.06 -3.37 1.41
C LEU A 152 -15.28 -3.17 2.31
N ILE A 153 -15.34 -3.86 3.46
CA ILE A 153 -16.41 -3.68 4.43
C ILE A 153 -16.40 -2.24 4.99
N ILE A 154 -15.21 -1.74 5.34
CA ILE A 154 -15.04 -0.36 5.81
C ILE A 154 -15.47 0.62 4.72
N LEU A 155 -14.98 0.44 3.51
CA LEU A 155 -15.28 1.30 2.37
C LEU A 155 -16.78 1.34 2.05
N LYS A 156 -17.45 0.19 2.09
CA LYS A 156 -18.89 0.10 1.85
C LYS A 156 -19.72 0.87 2.88
N ASN A 157 -19.24 0.95 4.12
CA ASN A 157 -19.94 1.59 5.23
C ASN A 157 -19.43 3.00 5.54
N TYR A 158 -18.54 3.53 4.71
CA TYR A 158 -17.99 4.88 4.84
C TYR A 158 -18.98 5.94 4.37
#